data_afddeb07673f81dbc8e870dec27f9812
#
_entry.id   afddeb07673f81dbc8e870dec27f9812
#
_cell.length_a   1.000
_cell.length_b   1.000
_cell.length_c   1.000
_cell.angle_alpha   90.00
_cell.angle_beta   90.00
_cell.angle_gamma   90.00
#
_symmetry.space_group_name_H-M   'P 1'
#
loop_
_entity.id
_entity.type
_entity.pdbx_description
1 polymer ?
#
loop_
_entity_poly.entity_id
_entity_poly.type
_entity_poly.pdbx_seq_one_letter_code
_entity_poly.pdbx_strand_id
1 'polypeptide(L)'
;MTVLAAVLALACVPGAFAAPFFNRAELRDAVDECLSVAPFDGVACCATADCGPAGTDEMQTWDVSQVTDMSELFRDKGQFNADISAWDTSQVTNMGKMFNRAAAFNQDIGSWNTAQVTDMGYMFRYAAAYNYAIT
;
A
#
# COMPACT_ATOMS: atom_id res chain seq x y z
N MET A 1 13.00 -40.11 8.68
CA MET A 1 13.71 -38.86 8.94
C MET A 1 12.89 -37.72 8.36
N THR A 2 12.09 -37.10 9.18
CA THR A 2 11.26 -35.93 8.80
C THR A 2 12.10 -34.68 9.04
N VAL A 3 12.52 -34.01 7.97
CA VAL A 3 13.16 -32.72 8.06
C VAL A 3 12.07 -31.71 8.38
N LEU A 4 11.96 -31.28 9.64
CA LEU A 4 11.20 -30.10 10.01
C LEU A 4 11.92 -28.90 9.40
N ALA A 5 11.37 -28.35 8.31
CA ALA A 5 11.69 -27.00 7.88
C ALA A 5 11.20 -26.07 9.00
N ALA A 6 12.10 -25.60 9.85
CA ALA A 6 11.82 -24.52 10.76
C ALA A 6 11.58 -23.28 9.90
N VAL A 7 10.32 -22.91 9.69
CA VAL A 7 9.96 -21.57 9.28
C VAL A 7 10.38 -20.67 10.44
N LEU A 8 11.54 -20.04 10.32
CA LEU A 8 11.92 -18.92 11.17
C LEU A 8 10.89 -17.82 10.88
N ALA A 9 9.83 -17.77 11.69
CA ALA A 9 9.08 -16.56 11.88
C ALA A 9 10.10 -15.53 12.38
N LEU A 10 10.52 -14.59 11.50
CA LEU A 10 11.23 -13.41 11.94
C LEU A 10 10.29 -12.71 12.93
N ALA A 11 10.55 -12.90 14.22
CA ALA A 11 9.86 -12.19 15.28
C ALA A 11 10.00 -10.69 14.94
N CYS A 12 8.87 -9.97 14.93
CA CYS A 12 8.84 -8.51 14.91
C CYS A 12 9.83 -8.00 15.97
N VAL A 13 11.00 -7.54 15.55
CA VAL A 13 11.97 -6.94 16.45
C VAL A 13 11.55 -5.49 16.61
N PRO A 14 11.13 -5.04 17.81
CA PRO A 14 10.81 -3.64 18.04
C PRO A 14 12.07 -2.80 17.78
N GLY A 15 11.97 -1.86 16.83
CA GLY A 15 13.07 -0.96 16.49
C GLY A 15 13.87 -1.32 15.23
N ALA A 16 13.52 -2.35 14.46
CA ALA A 16 14.01 -2.49 13.10
C ALA A 16 13.39 -1.37 12.26
N PHE A 17 14.23 -0.52 11.65
CA PHE A 17 13.75 0.44 10.66
C PHE A 17 13.09 -0.35 9.53
N ALA A 18 11.86 0.04 9.14
CA ALA A 18 11.23 -0.52 7.98
C ALA A 18 12.14 -0.35 6.76
N ALA A 19 12.33 -1.41 6.00
CA ALA A 19 13.05 -1.33 4.74
C ALA A 19 12.13 -0.77 3.66
N PRO A 20 12.66 -0.10 2.62
CA PRO A 20 11.83 0.35 1.52
C PRO A 20 11.27 -0.84 0.74
N PHE A 21 10.07 -0.65 0.18
CA PHE A 21 9.55 -1.55 -0.85
C PHE A 21 10.25 -1.28 -2.17
N PHE A 22 10.70 -2.31 -2.85
CA PHE A 22 11.42 -2.17 -4.12
C PHE A 22 10.55 -2.40 -5.36
N ASN A 23 9.42 -3.07 -5.19
CA ASN A 23 8.56 -3.40 -6.32
C ASN A 23 7.09 -3.54 -5.89
N ARG A 24 6.22 -3.57 -6.93
CA ARG A 24 4.78 -3.70 -6.75
C ARG A 24 4.37 -4.99 -6.03
N ALA A 25 5.05 -6.11 -6.27
CA ALA A 25 4.66 -7.39 -5.69
C ALA A 25 4.81 -7.36 -4.16
N GLU A 26 5.97 -6.91 -3.66
CA GLU A 26 6.21 -6.74 -2.22
C GLU A 26 5.20 -5.79 -1.58
N LEU A 27 4.97 -4.63 -2.20
CA LEU A 27 4.02 -3.65 -1.68
C LEU A 27 2.59 -4.18 -1.69
N ARG A 28 2.18 -4.90 -2.73
CA ARG A 28 0.84 -5.48 -2.82
C ARG A 28 0.61 -6.58 -1.78
N ASP A 29 1.58 -7.46 -1.62
CA ASP A 29 1.48 -8.53 -0.62
C ASP A 29 1.33 -7.93 0.79
N ALA A 30 2.10 -6.89 1.12
CA ALA A 30 1.99 -6.18 2.38
C ALA A 30 0.64 -5.47 2.55
N VAL A 31 0.11 -4.83 1.49
CA VAL A 31 -1.23 -4.21 1.48
C VAL A 31 -2.30 -5.27 1.71
N ASP A 32 -2.24 -6.40 1.00
CA ASP A 32 -3.22 -7.47 1.11
C ASP A 32 -3.22 -8.08 2.52
N GLU A 33 -2.05 -8.32 3.09
CA GLU A 33 -1.89 -8.82 4.44
C GLU A 33 -2.40 -7.82 5.49
N CYS A 34 -1.99 -6.55 5.38
CA CYS A 34 -2.45 -5.47 6.24
C CYS A 34 -3.98 -5.35 6.23
N LEU A 35 -4.60 -5.30 5.04
CA LEU A 35 -6.04 -5.13 4.92
C LEU A 35 -6.85 -6.40 5.24
N SER A 36 -6.20 -7.55 5.37
CA SER A 36 -6.86 -8.76 5.88
C SER A 36 -7.25 -8.63 7.35
N VAL A 37 -6.49 -7.86 8.13
CA VAL A 37 -6.71 -7.64 9.57
C VAL A 37 -7.28 -6.26 9.88
N ALA A 38 -6.97 -5.24 9.09
CA ALA A 38 -7.43 -3.86 9.25
C ALA A 38 -7.95 -3.29 7.91
N PRO A 39 -9.15 -3.70 7.45
CA PRO A 39 -9.62 -3.41 6.08
C PRO A 39 -9.95 -1.94 5.81
N PHE A 40 -10.04 -1.09 6.85
CA PHE A 40 -10.52 0.29 6.70
C PHE A 40 -9.39 1.29 6.59
N ASP A 41 -8.49 1.32 7.54
CA ASP A 41 -7.53 2.41 7.75
C ASP A 41 -6.06 1.99 7.70
N GLY A 42 -5.78 0.68 7.68
CA GLY A 42 -4.40 0.19 7.69
C GLY A 42 -3.60 0.52 8.96
N VAL A 43 -4.28 1.06 9.99
CA VAL A 43 -3.64 1.37 11.27
C VAL A 43 -3.48 0.08 12.08
N ALA A 44 -2.33 -0.10 12.70
CA ALA A 44 -1.99 -1.25 13.54
C ALA A 44 -2.08 -2.63 12.84
N CYS A 45 -2.25 -2.69 11.53
CA CYS A 45 -2.31 -3.96 10.81
C CYS A 45 -1.01 -4.77 10.95
N CYS A 46 0.12 -4.11 10.84
CA CYS A 46 1.43 -4.76 10.94
C CYS A 46 1.82 -5.15 12.38
N ALA A 47 1.02 -4.80 13.37
CA ALA A 47 1.24 -5.30 14.74
C ALA A 47 0.94 -6.81 14.87
N THR A 48 0.09 -7.35 13.98
CA THR A 48 -0.34 -8.76 13.99
C THR A 48 -0.17 -9.47 12.65
N ALA A 49 0.10 -8.73 11.57
CA ALA A 49 0.32 -9.24 10.23
C ALA A 49 1.79 -9.15 9.82
N ASP A 50 2.20 -9.99 8.88
CA ASP A 50 3.54 -9.91 8.27
C ASP A 50 3.50 -8.93 7.08
N CYS A 51 3.81 -7.67 7.36
CA CYS A 51 3.85 -6.63 6.34
C CYS A 51 5.18 -6.56 5.57
N GLY A 52 5.98 -7.64 5.61
CA GLY A 52 7.23 -7.71 4.86
C GLY A 52 8.19 -6.56 5.22
N PRO A 53 8.69 -5.81 4.22
CA PRO A 53 9.62 -4.71 4.44
C PRO A 53 9.13 -3.63 5.41
N ALA A 54 7.81 -3.44 5.53
CA ALA A 54 7.22 -2.45 6.46
C ALA A 54 7.37 -2.82 7.94
N GLY A 55 7.68 -4.09 8.26
CA GLY A 55 7.80 -4.54 9.64
C GLY A 55 6.50 -4.34 10.42
N THR A 56 6.54 -3.51 11.48
CA THR A 56 5.39 -3.19 12.33
C THR A 56 4.81 -1.79 12.08
N ASP A 57 5.27 -1.10 11.04
CA ASP A 57 4.89 0.28 10.79
C ASP A 57 3.48 0.38 10.21
N GLU A 58 2.78 1.46 10.56
CA GLU A 58 1.48 1.79 9.98
C GLU A 58 1.61 2.10 8.49
N MET A 59 0.62 1.71 7.69
CA MET A 59 0.65 1.87 6.23
C MET A 59 1.00 3.29 5.76
N GLN A 60 0.57 4.32 6.48
CA GLN A 60 0.86 5.73 6.17
C GLN A 60 2.36 6.08 6.20
N THR A 61 3.16 5.31 6.94
CA THR A 61 4.60 5.56 7.13
C THR A 61 5.49 4.65 6.28
N TRP A 62 4.91 3.79 5.46
CA TRP A 62 5.68 2.87 4.63
C TRP A 62 6.57 3.60 3.61
N ASP A 63 7.80 3.16 3.49
CA ASP A 63 8.72 3.69 2.49
C ASP A 63 8.47 3.02 1.12
N VAL A 64 7.75 3.74 0.27
CA VAL A 64 7.40 3.34 -1.09
C VAL A 64 8.23 4.07 -2.16
N SER A 65 9.25 4.82 -1.74
CA SER A 65 10.03 5.72 -2.61
C SER A 65 10.73 5.02 -3.78
N GLN A 66 10.93 3.70 -3.71
CA GLN A 66 11.57 2.90 -4.76
C GLN A 66 10.56 2.21 -5.69
N VAL A 67 9.26 2.32 -5.41
CA VAL A 67 8.22 1.66 -6.19
C VAL A 67 7.89 2.48 -7.43
N THR A 68 7.97 1.87 -8.60
CA THR A 68 7.68 2.53 -9.88
C THR A 68 6.31 2.16 -10.46
N ASP A 69 5.72 1.06 -10.03
CA ASP A 69 4.41 0.58 -10.46
C ASP A 69 3.50 0.37 -9.24
N MET A 70 2.40 1.14 -9.18
CA MET A 70 1.36 1.04 -8.16
C MET A 70 0.01 0.64 -8.78
N SER A 71 0.03 0.10 -9.99
CA SER A 71 -1.20 -0.29 -10.68
C SER A 71 -1.98 -1.33 -9.88
N GLU A 72 -3.30 -1.16 -9.82
CA GLU A 72 -4.24 -2.07 -9.17
C GLU A 72 -4.01 -2.33 -7.66
N LEU A 73 -3.18 -1.52 -6.99
CA LEU A 73 -2.73 -1.77 -5.62
C LEU A 73 -3.90 -1.90 -4.62
N PHE A 74 -4.90 -1.01 -4.72
CA PHE A 74 -6.10 -1.02 -3.89
C PHE A 74 -7.36 -1.39 -4.67
N ARG A 75 -7.21 -2.03 -5.81
CA ARG A 75 -8.34 -2.46 -6.64
C ARG A 75 -9.24 -3.43 -5.86
N ASP A 76 -10.55 -3.20 -5.97
CA ASP A 76 -11.59 -3.98 -5.30
C ASP A 76 -11.54 -3.93 -3.74
N LYS A 77 -10.72 -3.03 -3.14
CA LYS A 77 -10.66 -2.79 -1.70
C LYS A 77 -11.76 -1.79 -1.30
N GLY A 78 -13.01 -2.24 -1.32
CA GLY A 78 -14.19 -1.36 -1.20
C GLY A 78 -14.30 -0.59 0.11
N GLN A 79 -13.63 -1.02 1.18
CA GLN A 79 -13.64 -0.38 2.50
C GLN A 79 -12.38 0.43 2.80
N PHE A 80 -11.38 0.36 1.92
CA PHE A 80 -10.09 1.01 2.12
C PHE A 80 -10.24 2.53 2.14
N ASN A 81 -9.76 3.17 3.20
CA ASN A 81 -9.69 4.63 3.33
C ASN A 81 -8.52 5.09 4.22
N ALA A 82 -7.38 4.39 4.16
CA ALA A 82 -6.18 4.79 4.89
C ALA A 82 -5.59 6.10 4.35
N ASP A 83 -5.03 6.91 5.25
CA ASP A 83 -4.26 8.09 4.86
C ASP A 83 -2.89 7.66 4.34
N ILE A 84 -2.70 7.76 3.05
CA ILE A 84 -1.44 7.48 2.34
C ILE A 84 -0.89 8.72 1.64
N SER A 85 -1.32 9.91 2.06
CA SER A 85 -0.90 11.18 1.49
C SER A 85 0.60 11.45 1.62
N ALA A 86 1.25 10.86 2.64
CA ALA A 86 2.68 10.99 2.90
C ALA A 86 3.56 10.07 2.01
N TRP A 87 2.98 9.19 1.22
CA TRP A 87 3.76 8.31 0.35
C TRP A 87 4.56 9.09 -0.70
N ASP A 88 5.84 8.77 -0.83
CA ASP A 88 6.68 9.33 -1.90
C ASP A 88 6.42 8.62 -3.23
N THR A 89 5.68 9.28 -4.11
CA THR A 89 5.30 8.76 -5.43
C THR A 89 6.19 9.28 -6.57
N SER A 90 7.30 9.94 -6.24
CA SER A 90 8.16 10.62 -7.23
C SER A 90 8.75 9.70 -8.30
N GLN A 91 8.87 8.40 -8.03
CA GLN A 91 9.38 7.40 -8.97
C GLN A 91 8.27 6.61 -9.68
N VAL A 92 6.99 6.85 -9.34
CA VAL A 92 5.88 6.06 -9.88
C VAL A 92 5.59 6.46 -11.32
N THR A 93 5.54 5.47 -12.19
CA THR A 93 5.23 5.63 -13.63
C THR A 93 3.85 5.09 -14.01
N ASN A 94 3.30 4.18 -13.19
CA ASN A 94 2.02 3.53 -13.47
C ASN A 94 1.12 3.51 -12.24
N MET A 95 -0.05 4.15 -12.33
CA MET A 95 -1.12 4.17 -11.33
C MET A 95 -2.45 3.65 -11.91
N GLY A 96 -2.39 2.93 -13.03
CA GLY A 96 -3.57 2.40 -13.71
C GLY A 96 -4.44 1.55 -12.77
N LYS A 97 -5.74 1.86 -12.66
CA LYS A 97 -6.72 1.16 -11.82
C LYS A 97 -6.39 1.10 -10.32
N MET A 98 -5.46 1.92 -9.81
CA MET A 98 -4.96 1.82 -8.44
C MET A 98 -6.08 1.80 -7.40
N PHE A 99 -7.11 2.64 -7.55
CA PHE A 99 -8.29 2.71 -6.66
C PHE A 99 -9.58 2.26 -7.35
N ASN A 100 -9.49 1.44 -8.39
CA ASN A 100 -10.67 0.95 -9.10
C ASN A 100 -11.56 0.14 -8.12
N ARG A 101 -12.82 0.57 -7.94
CA ARG A 101 -13.78 -0.01 -6.99
C ARG A 101 -13.38 0.10 -5.51
N ALA A 102 -12.45 0.96 -5.15
CA ALA A 102 -12.20 1.36 -3.76
C ALA A 102 -13.28 2.36 -3.33
N ALA A 103 -14.47 1.86 -3.05
CA ALA A 103 -15.69 2.67 -2.93
C ALA A 103 -15.67 3.67 -1.77
N ALA A 104 -14.95 3.37 -0.68
CA ALA A 104 -14.83 4.21 0.50
C ALA A 104 -13.64 5.17 0.45
N PHE A 105 -12.70 5.00 -0.50
CA PHE A 105 -11.48 5.80 -0.54
C PHE A 105 -11.79 7.28 -0.80
N ASN A 106 -11.40 8.13 0.14
CA ASN A 106 -11.57 9.58 0.07
C ASN A 106 -10.49 10.32 0.86
N GLN A 107 -9.21 10.02 0.62
CA GLN A 107 -8.08 10.74 1.21
C GLN A 107 -7.52 11.76 0.22
N ASP A 108 -7.03 12.89 0.75
CA ASP A 108 -6.40 13.92 -0.07
C ASP A 108 -4.98 13.50 -0.48
N ILE A 109 -4.84 13.10 -1.72
CA ILE A 109 -3.56 12.72 -2.33
C ILE A 109 -3.07 13.75 -3.35
N GLY A 110 -3.57 14.99 -3.28
CA GLY A 110 -3.16 16.09 -4.16
C GLY A 110 -1.68 16.49 -4.00
N SER A 111 -1.02 16.09 -2.92
CA SER A 111 0.41 16.29 -2.70
C SER A 111 1.31 15.29 -3.45
N TRP A 112 0.75 14.25 -4.04
CA TRP A 112 1.54 13.25 -4.74
C TRP A 112 2.25 13.81 -5.96
N ASN A 113 3.52 13.44 -6.13
CA ASN A 113 4.27 13.80 -7.32
C ASN A 113 3.93 12.85 -8.47
N THR A 114 3.16 13.35 -9.43
CA THR A 114 2.71 12.58 -10.60
C THR A 114 3.54 12.84 -11.87
N ALA A 115 4.64 13.59 -11.76
CA ALA A 115 5.42 14.04 -12.92
C ALA A 115 5.97 12.90 -13.80
N GLN A 116 6.20 11.71 -13.23
CA GLN A 116 6.69 10.53 -13.95
C GLN A 116 5.56 9.58 -14.38
N VAL A 117 4.32 9.83 -13.97
CA VAL A 117 3.20 8.91 -14.24
C VAL A 117 2.77 8.99 -15.70
N THR A 118 2.79 7.85 -16.37
CA THR A 118 2.39 7.72 -17.79
C THR A 118 1.05 6.99 -17.95
N ASP A 119 0.59 6.26 -16.94
CA ASP A 119 -0.71 5.57 -16.96
C ASP A 119 -1.48 5.83 -15.66
N MET A 120 -2.66 6.46 -15.79
CA MET A 120 -3.68 6.62 -14.74
C MET A 120 -5.03 6.06 -15.20
N GLY A 121 -5.05 5.19 -16.20
CA GLY A 121 -6.27 4.66 -16.79
C GLY A 121 -7.16 4.00 -15.74
N TYR A 122 -8.41 4.44 -15.66
CA TYR A 122 -9.42 3.91 -14.72
C TYR A 122 -9.04 3.98 -13.23
N MET A 123 -8.10 4.85 -12.83
CA MET A 123 -7.55 4.92 -11.48
C MET A 123 -8.65 5.00 -10.41
N PHE A 124 -9.67 5.84 -10.61
CA PHE A 124 -10.79 6.03 -9.68
C PHE A 124 -12.13 5.49 -10.20
N ARG A 125 -12.12 4.59 -11.16
CA ARG A 125 -13.36 4.04 -11.68
C ARG A 125 -14.12 3.30 -10.58
N TYR A 126 -15.36 3.72 -10.31
CA TYR A 126 -16.20 3.22 -9.23
C TYR A 126 -15.67 3.50 -7.80
N ALA A 127 -14.76 4.44 -7.61
CA ALA A 127 -14.37 4.98 -6.31
C ALA A 127 -15.39 6.06 -5.91
N ALA A 128 -16.54 5.65 -5.39
CA ALA A 128 -17.72 6.49 -5.27
C ALA A 128 -17.58 7.66 -4.28
N ALA A 129 -16.72 7.51 -3.26
CA ALA A 129 -16.50 8.54 -2.25
C ALA A 129 -15.46 9.59 -2.68
N TYR A 130 -14.59 9.28 -3.66
CA TYR A 130 -13.46 10.14 -4.00
C TYR A 130 -13.90 11.45 -4.65
N ASN A 131 -13.50 12.59 -4.08
CA ASN A 131 -13.86 13.92 -4.57
C ASN A 131 -12.72 14.95 -4.54
N TYR A 132 -11.47 14.54 -4.44
CA TYR A 132 -10.30 15.42 -4.51
C TYR A 132 -9.75 15.53 -5.93
N ALA A 133 -9.09 16.67 -6.23
CA ALA A 133 -8.35 16.82 -7.47
C ALA A 133 -6.97 16.17 -7.36
N ILE A 134 -6.50 15.58 -8.47
CA ILE A 134 -5.10 15.21 -8.65
C ILE A 134 -4.48 16.27 -9.55
N THR A 135 -3.40 16.87 -9.11
CA THR A 135 -2.67 17.92 -9.87
C THR A 135 -1.43 17.33 -10.51
#